data_7526234cdd960e508649a074fde1505b
#
_entry.id   7526234cdd960e508649a074fde1505b
#
_cell.length_a   1.000
_cell.length_b   1.000
_cell.length_c   1.000
_cell.angle_alpha   90.00
_cell.angle_beta   90.00
_cell.angle_gamma   90.00
#
_symmetry.space_group_name_H-M   'P 1'
#
loop_
_entity.id
_entity.type
_entity.pdbx_description
1 polymer ?
#
loop_
_entity_poly.entity_id
_entity_poly.type
_entity_poly.pdbx_seq_one_letter_code
_entity_poly.pdbx_strand_id
1 'polypeptide(L)'
;MTFRPSRRAIAVVAVLALGALGWFFLTERPIGVPVASVEQDVPVRVYGLGTVEARIVSSVGFEVGAALTELAVDSGDTVVKGQVLARLHPTEQEARVARAEAAADAAAASVGRAEANVARARAILAQRQATNARQQELLGRNAISAQAAEEVQKDVDVAAADLSVAESDVAVVRAQQADAAAALRYEQVLLDHHVLTAPFDAVVVERHVEAGTVVRAGDVIFTLMDPETVWTLAYIDEERAGAIAVGQKTEVRLRSLPHDVFTGTVARIGIESDRVNEERRVWMSCDQCPDQVFLGEQAEVRITVAVLQDALLVPEAAISGFDGHTGRVWVVEDGKAREIALIFGHRTEDARVEVVSGLPEGAEVISSRVKGLSEGRMVRVTEDAP
;
A
#
# COMPACT_ATOMS: atom_id res chain seq x y z
N MET A 1 7.56 -41.93 -97.52
CA MET A 1 6.59 -40.85 -97.16
C MET A 1 7.22 -39.94 -96.12
N THR A 2 7.77 -38.83 -96.58
CA THR A 2 8.37 -37.84 -95.68
C THR A 2 7.28 -36.80 -95.33
N PHE A 3 6.79 -36.87 -94.09
CA PHE A 3 5.80 -35.92 -93.51
C PHE A 3 6.49 -34.59 -93.33
N ARG A 4 6.24 -33.59 -94.16
CA ARG A 4 6.65 -32.20 -93.94
C ARG A 4 5.58 -31.49 -93.08
N PRO A 5 5.86 -31.13 -91.85
CA PRO A 5 4.88 -30.43 -91.04
C PRO A 5 4.57 -29.07 -91.63
N SER A 6 3.26 -28.72 -91.70
CA SER A 6 2.83 -27.43 -92.19
C SER A 6 3.34 -26.31 -91.30
N ARG A 7 3.72 -25.15 -91.92
CA ARG A 7 4.20 -23.95 -91.18
C ARG A 7 3.28 -23.51 -89.98
N ARG A 8 1.96 -23.84 -90.11
CA ARG A 8 0.97 -23.58 -89.07
C ARG A 8 1.12 -24.53 -87.89
N ALA A 9 1.46 -25.80 -88.09
CA ALA A 9 1.69 -26.73 -86.96
C ALA A 9 2.95 -26.40 -86.19
N ILE A 10 4.04 -25.93 -86.87
CA ILE A 10 5.24 -25.50 -86.24
C ILE A 10 4.99 -24.22 -85.37
N ALA A 11 4.21 -23.27 -85.85
CA ALA A 11 3.85 -22.08 -85.14
C ALA A 11 3.02 -22.35 -83.84
N VAL A 12 2.08 -23.30 -83.90
CA VAL A 12 1.26 -23.72 -82.74
C VAL A 12 2.12 -24.42 -81.73
N VAL A 13 3.03 -25.33 -82.13
CA VAL A 13 3.98 -25.98 -81.20
C VAL A 13 4.93 -24.97 -80.57
N ALA A 14 5.42 -23.97 -81.34
CA ALA A 14 6.27 -22.94 -80.77
C ALA A 14 5.56 -22.02 -79.74
N VAL A 15 4.28 -21.68 -79.99
CA VAL A 15 3.45 -20.90 -79.04
C VAL A 15 3.15 -21.73 -77.80
N LEU A 16 2.85 -23.00 -77.92
CA LEU A 16 2.64 -23.93 -76.79
C LEU A 16 3.93 -24.13 -75.97
N ALA A 17 5.08 -24.25 -76.68
CA ALA A 17 6.39 -24.37 -76.02
C ALA A 17 6.80 -23.05 -75.28
N LEU A 18 6.55 -21.89 -75.90
CA LEU A 18 6.78 -20.58 -75.25
C LEU A 18 5.81 -20.38 -74.08
N GLY A 19 4.57 -20.76 -74.19
CA GLY A 19 3.56 -20.78 -73.16
C GLY A 19 3.97 -21.68 -71.94
N ALA A 20 4.40 -22.93 -72.29
CA ALA A 20 4.90 -23.86 -71.28
C ALA A 20 6.20 -23.40 -70.64
N LEU A 21 7.12 -22.80 -71.38
CA LEU A 21 8.35 -22.20 -70.88
C LEU A 21 8.07 -20.98 -69.98
N GLY A 22 7.15 -20.12 -70.40
CA GLY A 22 6.68 -18.99 -69.63
C GLY A 22 5.99 -19.42 -68.33
N TRP A 23 5.14 -20.44 -68.42
CA TRP A 23 4.52 -21.05 -67.25
C TRP A 23 5.55 -21.67 -66.29
N PHE A 24 6.51 -22.42 -66.82
CA PHE A 24 7.60 -23.02 -66.03
C PHE A 24 8.46 -21.94 -65.33
N PHE A 25 8.87 -20.86 -66.05
CA PHE A 25 9.64 -19.76 -65.48
C PHE A 25 8.85 -18.96 -64.44
N LEU A 26 7.54 -18.81 -64.58
CA LEU A 26 6.71 -18.09 -63.63
C LEU A 26 6.39 -18.92 -62.37
N THR A 27 6.28 -20.26 -62.51
CA THR A 27 5.93 -21.15 -61.41
C THR A 27 7.15 -21.67 -60.62
N GLU A 28 8.37 -21.67 -61.19
CA GLU A 28 9.57 -22.18 -60.54
C GLU A 28 10.53 -21.09 -60.03
N ARG A 29 10.19 -19.82 -60.18
CA ARG A 29 11.02 -18.78 -59.52
C ARG A 29 10.93 -18.88 -58.01
N PRO A 30 12.04 -19.03 -57.29
CA PRO A 30 12.02 -19.06 -55.84
C PRO A 30 11.48 -17.74 -55.30
N ILE A 31 10.50 -17.84 -54.40
CA ILE A 31 9.93 -16.68 -53.70
C ILE A 31 10.85 -16.31 -52.54
N GLY A 32 11.22 -15.05 -52.44
CA GLY A 32 11.96 -14.54 -51.25
C GLY A 32 11.07 -14.56 -50.04
N VAL A 33 11.52 -15.17 -48.98
CA VAL A 33 10.80 -15.28 -47.70
C VAL A 33 11.69 -14.84 -46.56
N PRO A 34 11.22 -13.97 -45.67
CA PRO A 34 11.94 -13.66 -44.42
C PRO A 34 11.77 -14.80 -43.42
N VAL A 35 12.76 -15.09 -42.63
CA VAL A 35 12.74 -16.15 -41.64
C VAL A 35 12.97 -15.56 -40.23
N ALA A 36 12.37 -16.18 -39.23
CA ALA A 36 12.59 -15.82 -37.83
C ALA A 36 13.96 -16.28 -37.38
N SER A 37 14.63 -15.41 -36.64
CA SER A 37 15.91 -15.70 -35.99
C SER A 37 15.71 -15.96 -34.49
N VAL A 38 16.67 -16.70 -33.91
CA VAL A 38 16.71 -16.89 -32.45
C VAL A 38 17.20 -15.58 -31.80
N GLU A 39 16.42 -15.06 -30.87
CA GLU A 39 16.75 -13.88 -30.08
C GLU A 39 17.14 -14.30 -28.65
N GLN A 40 18.05 -13.54 -28.03
CA GLN A 40 18.51 -13.81 -26.67
C GLN A 40 17.93 -12.84 -25.68
N ASP A 41 17.70 -13.31 -24.42
CA ASP A 41 17.26 -12.51 -23.27
C ASP A 41 15.98 -11.69 -23.54
N VAL A 42 15.01 -12.31 -24.23
CA VAL A 42 13.76 -11.63 -24.57
C VAL A 42 12.83 -11.55 -23.36
N PRO A 43 12.50 -10.35 -22.85
CA PRO A 43 11.57 -10.23 -21.75
C PRO A 43 10.12 -10.45 -22.21
N VAL A 44 9.43 -11.33 -21.53
CA VAL A 44 7.97 -11.47 -21.64
C VAL A 44 7.33 -10.51 -20.65
N ARG A 45 6.58 -9.55 -21.16
CA ARG A 45 6.00 -8.48 -20.39
C ARG A 45 4.49 -8.51 -20.43
N VAL A 46 3.88 -8.21 -19.27
CA VAL A 46 2.45 -7.97 -19.15
C VAL A 46 2.24 -6.47 -18.96
N TYR A 47 1.42 -5.88 -19.82
CA TYR A 47 1.06 -4.48 -19.79
C TYR A 47 -0.19 -4.26 -18.95
N GLY A 48 -0.24 -3.12 -18.25
CA GLY A 48 -1.40 -2.62 -17.53
C GLY A 48 -1.42 -1.12 -17.43
N LEU A 49 -2.60 -0.57 -17.22
CA LEU A 49 -2.79 0.82 -16.86
C LEU A 49 -2.94 0.92 -15.34
N GLY A 50 -2.44 2.01 -14.78
CA GLY A 50 -2.46 2.19 -13.35
C GLY A 50 -2.53 3.64 -12.93
N THR A 51 -2.55 3.84 -11.62
CA THR A 51 -2.52 5.14 -10.96
C THR A 51 -1.50 5.15 -9.84
N VAL A 52 -0.91 6.30 -9.61
CA VAL A 52 -0.03 6.53 -8.48
C VAL A 52 -0.87 6.68 -7.22
N GLU A 53 -0.56 5.91 -6.19
CA GLU A 53 -1.23 5.94 -4.89
C GLU A 53 -0.21 5.99 -3.76
N ALA A 54 -0.62 6.41 -2.58
CA ALA A 54 0.14 6.22 -1.36
C ALA A 54 -0.48 5.07 -0.55
N ARG A 55 0.34 4.18 -0.03
CA ARG A 55 -0.10 3.08 0.84
C ARG A 55 -0.70 3.61 2.14
N ILE A 56 -0.12 4.71 2.67
CA ILE A 56 -0.58 5.36 3.89
C ILE A 56 -1.16 6.72 3.50
N VAL A 57 -2.48 6.79 3.52
CA VAL A 57 -3.25 8.02 3.42
C VAL A 57 -4.12 8.11 4.66
N SER A 58 -4.02 9.20 5.41
CA SER A 58 -4.74 9.39 6.66
C SER A 58 -5.57 10.66 6.61
N SER A 59 -6.85 10.53 6.90
CA SER A 59 -7.72 11.67 7.15
C SER A 59 -7.62 12.04 8.63
N VAL A 60 -7.13 13.24 8.92
CA VAL A 60 -6.91 13.70 10.30
C VAL A 60 -7.88 14.80 10.66
N GLY A 61 -8.33 14.80 11.90
CA GLY A 61 -9.27 15.76 12.45
C GLY A 61 -9.20 15.82 13.96
N PHE A 62 -9.98 16.71 14.56
CA PHE A 62 -10.03 16.90 16.01
C PHE A 62 -10.90 15.83 16.68
N GLU A 63 -10.50 15.45 17.90
CA GLU A 63 -11.29 14.54 18.75
C GLU A 63 -12.37 15.28 19.56
N VAL A 64 -12.37 16.61 19.51
CA VAL A 64 -13.32 17.50 20.17
C VAL A 64 -13.88 18.51 19.16
N GLY A 65 -15.04 19.10 19.46
CA GLY A 65 -15.68 20.07 18.59
C GLY A 65 -15.55 21.49 19.14
N ALA A 66 -15.11 22.42 18.29
CA ALA A 66 -15.11 23.87 18.58
C ALA A 66 -14.90 24.68 17.29
N ALA A 67 -14.82 26.00 17.39
CA ALA A 67 -14.50 26.87 16.26
C ALA A 67 -12.99 26.73 15.90
N LEU A 68 -12.69 26.54 14.62
CA LEU A 68 -11.34 26.49 14.09
C LEU A 68 -10.74 27.91 14.05
N THR A 69 -9.67 28.17 14.80
CA THR A 69 -9.05 29.49 14.89
C THR A 69 -7.85 29.67 13.99
N GLU A 70 -7.08 28.59 13.78
CA GLU A 70 -5.82 28.65 13.07
C GLU A 70 -5.63 27.39 12.23
N LEU A 71 -5.15 27.60 11.00
CA LEU A 71 -4.61 26.58 10.11
C LEU A 71 -3.15 26.95 9.86
N ALA A 72 -2.22 26.11 10.31
CA ALA A 72 -0.78 26.39 10.26
C ALA A 72 -0.14 25.87 8.97
N VAL A 73 -0.86 25.07 8.19
CA VAL A 73 -0.39 24.41 6.96
C VAL A 73 -1.47 24.42 5.88
N ASP A 74 -1.06 24.27 4.63
CA ASP A 74 -1.95 24.18 3.47
C ASP A 74 -1.63 22.97 2.58
N SER A 75 -2.48 22.72 1.57
CA SER A 75 -2.28 21.64 0.60
C SER A 75 -0.94 21.81 -0.11
N GLY A 76 -0.17 20.72 -0.20
CA GLY A 76 1.18 20.69 -0.78
C GLY A 76 2.30 20.86 0.24
N ASP A 77 2.02 21.30 1.48
CA ASP A 77 3.05 21.45 2.51
C ASP A 77 3.55 20.10 3.02
N THR A 78 4.85 20.06 3.30
CA THR A 78 5.47 18.92 4.00
C THR A 78 5.51 19.21 5.50
N VAL A 79 5.09 18.24 6.30
CA VAL A 79 4.99 18.32 7.74
C VAL A 79 5.75 17.18 8.41
N VAL A 80 6.31 17.44 9.58
CA VAL A 80 6.99 16.43 10.38
C VAL A 80 6.11 15.95 11.52
N LYS A 81 6.30 14.74 11.99
CA LYS A 81 5.57 14.17 13.12
C LYS A 81 5.57 15.09 14.33
N GLY A 82 4.39 15.36 14.89
CA GLY A 82 4.18 16.25 16.04
C GLY A 82 4.07 17.73 15.68
N GLN A 83 4.27 18.10 14.41
CA GLN A 83 4.06 19.49 13.97
C GLN A 83 2.59 19.86 14.08
N VAL A 84 2.31 21.08 14.57
CA VAL A 84 0.95 21.62 14.69
C VAL A 84 0.41 21.91 13.30
N LEU A 85 -0.76 21.37 13.00
CA LEU A 85 -1.49 21.55 11.75
C LEU A 85 -2.59 22.60 11.89
N ALA A 86 -3.34 22.55 13.00
CA ALA A 86 -4.46 23.44 13.25
C ALA A 86 -4.76 23.58 14.74
N ARG A 87 -5.52 24.62 15.11
CA ARG A 87 -5.96 24.89 16.48
C ARG A 87 -7.44 25.23 16.53
N LEU A 88 -8.11 24.70 17.52
CA LEU A 88 -9.47 25.10 17.90
C LEU A 88 -9.43 26.23 18.93
N HIS A 89 -10.56 26.92 19.07
CA HIS A 89 -10.76 27.96 20.10
C HIS A 89 -10.80 27.33 21.50
N PRO A 90 -9.82 27.61 22.39
CA PRO A 90 -9.64 26.84 23.61
C PRO A 90 -10.38 27.41 24.82
N THR A 91 -10.93 28.64 24.75
CA THR A 91 -11.35 29.44 25.93
C THR A 91 -12.36 28.72 26.83
N GLU A 92 -13.32 27.99 26.28
CA GLU A 92 -14.28 27.24 27.10
C GLU A 92 -13.58 26.10 27.86
N GLN A 93 -12.71 25.39 27.19
CA GLN A 93 -11.97 24.26 27.79
C GLN A 93 -10.94 24.74 28.79
N GLU A 94 -10.25 25.87 28.54
CA GLU A 94 -9.33 26.51 29.53
C GLU A 94 -10.07 26.89 30.82
N ALA A 95 -11.30 27.41 30.69
CA ALA A 95 -12.15 27.71 31.87
C ALA A 95 -12.52 26.42 32.63
N ARG A 96 -12.75 25.31 31.97
CA ARG A 96 -13.02 24.00 32.59
C ARG A 96 -11.78 23.48 33.33
N VAL A 97 -10.61 23.56 32.69
CA VAL A 97 -9.33 23.22 33.34
C VAL A 97 -9.11 24.03 34.58
N ALA A 98 -9.26 25.36 34.52
CA ALA A 98 -9.10 26.25 35.68
C ALA A 98 -10.06 25.91 36.82
N ARG A 99 -11.31 25.54 36.52
CA ARG A 99 -12.28 25.07 37.51
C ARG A 99 -11.85 23.75 38.16
N ALA A 100 -11.36 22.79 37.35
CA ALA A 100 -10.93 21.49 37.86
C ALA A 100 -9.64 21.63 38.72
N GLU A 101 -8.73 22.57 38.36
CA GLU A 101 -7.54 22.91 39.13
C GLU A 101 -7.92 23.46 40.51
N ALA A 102 -8.84 24.42 40.56
CA ALA A 102 -9.33 24.97 41.85
C ALA A 102 -10.00 23.87 42.72
N ALA A 103 -10.68 22.91 42.13
CA ALA A 103 -11.26 21.76 42.84
C ALA A 103 -10.18 20.82 43.41
N ALA A 104 -9.13 20.53 42.63
CA ALA A 104 -7.97 19.75 43.08
C ALA A 104 -7.21 20.42 44.24
N ASP A 105 -7.04 21.72 44.16
CA ASP A 105 -6.42 22.53 45.25
C ASP A 105 -7.28 22.49 46.52
N ALA A 106 -8.60 22.63 46.43
CA ALA A 106 -9.50 22.52 47.56
C ALA A 106 -9.46 21.12 48.22
N ALA A 107 -9.37 20.06 47.39
CA ALA A 107 -9.24 18.70 47.89
C ALA A 107 -7.87 18.49 48.60
N ALA A 108 -6.79 19.03 48.06
CA ALA A 108 -5.46 19.02 48.71
C ALA A 108 -5.46 19.72 50.04
N ALA A 109 -6.08 20.90 50.14
CA ALA A 109 -6.25 21.62 51.40
C ALA A 109 -7.06 20.83 52.46
N SER A 110 -8.04 20.05 51.98
CA SER A 110 -8.85 19.16 52.86
C SER A 110 -8.01 18.03 53.45
N VAL A 111 -7.06 17.46 52.70
CA VAL A 111 -6.09 16.48 53.21
C VAL A 111 -5.23 17.11 54.34
N GLY A 112 -4.68 18.28 54.09
CA GLY A 112 -3.88 18.98 55.13
C GLY A 112 -4.66 19.22 56.42
N ARG A 113 -5.95 19.58 56.33
CA ARG A 113 -6.83 19.75 57.51
C ARG A 113 -7.05 18.40 58.22
N ALA A 114 -7.28 17.31 57.51
CA ALA A 114 -7.47 15.98 58.11
C ALA A 114 -6.18 15.47 58.77
N GLU A 115 -5.03 15.68 58.16
CA GLU A 115 -3.72 15.34 58.74
C GLU A 115 -3.42 16.15 60.01
N ALA A 116 -3.80 17.42 60.05
CA ALA A 116 -3.73 18.22 61.28
C ALA A 116 -4.66 17.67 62.39
N ASN A 117 -5.84 17.16 62.05
CA ASN A 117 -6.73 16.48 62.99
C ASN A 117 -6.11 15.18 63.55
N VAL A 118 -5.46 14.36 62.71
CA VAL A 118 -4.70 13.16 63.16
C VAL A 118 -3.59 13.58 64.10
N ALA A 119 -2.82 14.63 63.81
CA ALA A 119 -1.77 15.13 64.70
C ALA A 119 -2.33 15.56 66.03
N ARG A 120 -3.47 16.23 66.10
CA ARG A 120 -4.18 16.60 67.32
C ARG A 120 -4.63 15.41 68.12
N ALA A 121 -5.32 14.42 67.49
CA ALA A 121 -5.80 13.21 68.14
C ALA A 121 -4.63 12.38 68.71
N ARG A 122 -3.52 12.29 67.99
CA ARG A 122 -2.29 11.61 68.44
C ARG A 122 -1.68 12.29 69.64
N ALA A 123 -1.64 13.60 69.71
CA ALA A 123 -1.16 14.35 70.90
C ALA A 123 -2.07 14.12 72.15
N ILE A 124 -3.40 14.06 71.93
CA ILE A 124 -4.36 13.80 73.02
C ILE A 124 -4.16 12.35 73.53
N LEU A 125 -4.04 11.35 72.67
CA LEU A 125 -3.79 9.98 73.03
C LEU A 125 -2.49 9.86 73.83
N ALA A 126 -1.40 10.48 73.40
CA ALA A 126 -0.10 10.47 74.09
C ALA A 126 -0.24 11.06 75.50
N GLN A 127 -0.98 12.16 75.67
CA GLN A 127 -1.26 12.76 77.00
C GLN A 127 -2.05 11.81 77.89
N ARG A 128 -3.13 11.14 77.38
CA ARG A 128 -3.95 10.21 78.13
C ARG A 128 -3.14 8.95 78.52
N GLN A 129 -2.31 8.43 77.65
CA GLN A 129 -1.39 7.31 77.92
C GLN A 129 -0.39 7.64 79.03
N ALA A 130 0.25 8.83 79.01
CA ALA A 130 1.16 9.28 80.05
C ALA A 130 0.43 9.45 81.39
N THR A 131 -0.82 9.90 81.43
CA THR A 131 -1.62 10.02 82.66
C THR A 131 -1.99 8.64 83.17
N ASN A 132 -2.45 7.72 82.32
CA ASN A 132 -2.76 6.32 82.68
C ASN A 132 -1.53 5.64 83.26
N ALA A 133 -0.36 5.74 82.65
CA ALA A 133 0.88 5.14 83.17
C ALA A 133 1.17 5.58 84.59
N ARG A 134 1.04 6.90 84.89
CA ARG A 134 1.19 7.39 86.23
C ARG A 134 0.18 6.87 87.22
N GLN A 135 -1.10 6.78 86.83
CA GLN A 135 -2.18 6.23 87.70
C GLN A 135 -2.02 4.75 87.94
N GLN A 136 -1.59 3.96 86.97
CA GLN A 136 -1.28 2.52 87.13
C GLN A 136 -0.12 2.31 88.14
N GLU A 137 0.90 3.17 88.13
CA GLU A 137 1.97 3.12 89.12
C GLU A 137 1.44 3.40 90.54
N LEU A 138 0.53 4.40 90.69
CA LEU A 138 -0.11 4.71 92.00
C LEU A 138 -1.02 3.62 92.49
N LEU A 139 -1.75 2.89 91.58
CA LEU A 139 -2.55 1.75 91.91
C LEU A 139 -1.67 0.59 92.45
N GLY A 140 -0.52 0.31 91.81
CA GLY A 140 0.46 -0.66 92.28
C GLY A 140 1.01 -0.36 93.68
N ARG A 141 0.96 0.91 94.13
CA ARG A 141 1.33 1.32 95.46
C ARG A 141 0.12 1.38 96.41
N ASN A 142 -1.09 0.96 96.05
CA ASN A 142 -2.34 1.13 96.75
C ASN A 142 -2.74 2.55 97.11
N ALA A 143 -2.29 3.58 96.32
CA ALA A 143 -2.55 4.99 96.54
C ALA A 143 -3.86 5.48 95.90
N ILE A 144 -4.47 4.69 95.02
CA ILE A 144 -5.76 4.99 94.36
C ILE A 144 -6.63 3.73 94.28
N SER A 145 -7.94 3.92 94.01
CA SER A 145 -8.90 2.77 93.81
C SER A 145 -8.76 2.16 92.42
N ALA A 146 -9.12 0.86 92.30
CA ALA A 146 -9.19 0.16 91.02
C ALA A 146 -10.14 0.85 90.04
N GLN A 147 -11.30 1.35 90.50
CA GLN A 147 -12.27 2.07 89.73
C GLN A 147 -11.66 3.39 89.11
N ALA A 148 -10.84 4.11 89.84
CA ALA A 148 -10.16 5.29 89.32
C ALA A 148 -9.15 4.95 88.21
N ALA A 149 -8.45 3.80 88.33
CA ALA A 149 -7.53 3.32 87.33
C ALA A 149 -8.28 2.83 86.04
N GLU A 150 -9.40 2.17 86.18
CA GLU A 150 -10.26 1.75 85.10
C GLU A 150 -10.84 2.95 84.30
N GLU A 151 -11.21 4.03 84.99
CA GLU A 151 -11.73 5.24 84.35
C GLU A 151 -10.66 5.92 83.48
N VAL A 152 -9.42 5.99 83.93
CA VAL A 152 -8.31 6.54 83.15
C VAL A 152 -7.93 5.64 81.97
N GLN A 153 -8.03 4.28 82.15
CA GLN A 153 -7.85 3.34 81.04
C GLN A 153 -8.91 3.55 79.94
N LYS A 154 -10.19 3.68 80.33
CA LYS A 154 -11.27 3.98 79.38
C LYS A 154 -11.00 5.27 78.62
N ASP A 155 -10.45 6.33 79.27
CA ASP A 155 -10.07 7.54 78.58
C ASP A 155 -8.99 7.33 77.49
N VAL A 156 -8.02 6.43 77.73
CA VAL A 156 -7.02 6.03 76.72
C VAL A 156 -7.69 5.31 75.55
N ASP A 157 -8.62 4.35 75.84
CA ASP A 157 -9.30 3.55 74.81
C ASP A 157 -10.18 4.46 73.92
N VAL A 158 -10.87 5.45 74.53
CA VAL A 158 -11.62 6.46 73.75
C VAL A 158 -10.69 7.31 72.86
N ALA A 159 -9.57 7.80 73.42
CA ALA A 159 -8.62 8.59 72.61
C ALA A 159 -7.96 7.78 71.51
N ALA A 160 -7.76 6.48 71.70
CA ALA A 160 -7.26 5.58 70.64
C ALA A 160 -8.30 5.38 69.53
N ALA A 161 -9.57 5.22 69.87
CA ALA A 161 -10.67 5.13 68.92
C ALA A 161 -10.80 6.47 68.13
N ASP A 162 -10.72 7.63 68.81
CA ASP A 162 -10.75 8.94 68.13
C ASP A 162 -9.60 9.09 67.13
N LEU A 163 -8.40 8.60 67.45
CA LEU A 163 -7.25 8.62 66.53
C LEU A 163 -7.56 7.73 65.31
N SER A 164 -8.10 6.55 65.51
CA SER A 164 -8.46 5.64 64.41
C SER A 164 -9.52 6.25 63.46
N VAL A 165 -10.51 7.00 64.01
CA VAL A 165 -11.49 7.73 63.19
C VAL A 165 -10.79 8.81 62.40
N ALA A 166 -9.91 9.61 63.03
CA ALA A 166 -9.19 10.67 62.30
C ALA A 166 -8.26 10.10 61.20
N GLU A 167 -7.62 8.96 61.43
CA GLU A 167 -6.81 8.29 60.40
C GLU A 167 -7.67 7.75 59.25
N SER A 168 -8.87 7.24 59.54
CA SER A 168 -9.86 6.84 58.53
C SER A 168 -10.35 8.04 57.70
N ASP A 169 -10.60 9.18 58.33
CA ASP A 169 -10.94 10.41 57.64
C ASP A 169 -9.88 10.88 56.65
N VAL A 170 -8.58 10.72 56.99
CA VAL A 170 -7.48 11.01 56.05
C VAL A 170 -7.56 10.10 54.80
N ALA A 171 -7.89 8.82 55.00
CA ALA A 171 -8.03 7.89 53.83
C ALA A 171 -9.16 8.36 52.93
N VAL A 172 -10.30 8.79 53.47
CA VAL A 172 -11.45 9.30 52.70
C VAL A 172 -11.08 10.53 51.89
N VAL A 173 -10.48 11.55 52.53
CA VAL A 173 -10.14 12.81 51.85
C VAL A 173 -9.01 12.64 50.84
N ARG A 174 -8.09 11.70 51.04
CA ARG A 174 -7.07 11.30 50.03
C ARG A 174 -7.69 10.65 48.79
N ALA A 175 -8.72 9.83 48.98
CA ALA A 175 -9.47 9.28 47.84
C ALA A 175 -10.19 10.38 47.06
N GLN A 176 -10.78 11.38 47.75
CA GLN A 176 -11.37 12.58 47.14
C GLN A 176 -10.34 13.43 46.38
N GLN A 177 -9.13 13.59 46.94
CA GLN A 177 -8.05 14.29 46.27
C GLN A 177 -7.63 13.54 44.96
N ALA A 178 -7.51 12.24 45.01
CA ALA A 178 -7.20 11.42 43.83
C ALA A 178 -8.26 11.55 42.75
N ASP A 179 -9.53 11.59 43.10
CA ASP A 179 -10.66 11.82 42.19
C ASP A 179 -10.58 13.21 41.54
N ALA A 180 -10.41 14.27 42.31
CA ALA A 180 -10.25 15.64 41.81
C ALA A 180 -9.02 15.78 40.87
N ALA A 181 -7.92 15.13 41.21
CA ALA A 181 -6.71 15.12 40.38
C ALA A 181 -6.93 14.34 39.06
N ALA A 182 -7.74 13.29 39.07
CA ALA A 182 -8.13 12.58 37.86
C ALA A 182 -9.05 13.42 36.97
N ALA A 183 -9.99 14.14 37.56
CA ALA A 183 -10.87 15.07 36.85
C ALA A 183 -10.09 16.20 36.17
N LEU A 184 -9.08 16.77 36.86
CA LEU A 184 -8.18 17.78 36.28
C LEU A 184 -7.42 17.22 35.07
N ARG A 185 -6.82 16.04 35.20
CA ARG A 185 -6.12 15.42 34.06
C ARG A 185 -7.03 15.18 32.87
N TYR A 186 -8.27 14.78 33.10
CA TYR A 186 -9.25 14.61 32.04
C TYR A 186 -9.50 15.90 31.27
N GLU A 187 -9.73 17.03 31.96
CA GLU A 187 -9.94 18.32 31.33
C GLU A 187 -8.69 18.82 30.59
N GLN A 188 -7.50 18.52 31.10
CA GLN A 188 -6.22 18.84 30.42
C GLN A 188 -6.08 18.06 29.11
N VAL A 189 -6.38 16.76 29.09
CA VAL A 189 -6.38 15.95 27.86
C VAL A 189 -7.35 16.51 26.84
N LEU A 190 -8.54 16.91 27.26
CA LEU A 190 -9.50 17.55 26.35
C LEU A 190 -8.99 18.89 25.80
N LEU A 191 -8.21 19.65 26.59
CA LEU A 191 -7.55 20.87 26.10
C LEU A 191 -6.45 20.54 25.07
N ASP A 192 -5.67 19.50 25.29
CA ASP A 192 -4.64 19.06 24.34
C ASP A 192 -5.27 18.65 23.00
N HIS A 193 -6.48 18.08 23.01
CA HIS A 193 -7.24 17.73 21.79
C HIS A 193 -7.71 18.97 20.99
N HIS A 194 -7.54 20.21 21.50
CA HIS A 194 -7.77 21.45 20.73
C HIS A 194 -6.60 21.80 19.81
N VAL A 195 -5.51 21.04 19.84
CA VAL A 195 -4.35 21.18 18.94
C VAL A 195 -4.23 19.94 18.09
N LEU A 196 -4.42 20.08 16.79
CA LEU A 196 -4.22 19.01 15.83
C LEU A 196 -2.76 18.94 15.41
N THR A 197 -2.13 17.80 15.56
CA THR A 197 -0.74 17.55 15.17
C THR A 197 -0.59 16.45 14.15
N ALA A 198 0.48 16.47 13.35
CA ALA A 198 0.80 15.43 12.40
C ALA A 198 1.17 14.11 13.12
N PRO A 199 0.53 12.97 12.78
CA PRO A 199 0.81 11.69 13.43
C PRO A 199 2.11 11.03 12.93
N PHE A 200 2.58 11.40 11.73
CA PHE A 200 3.80 10.93 11.06
C PHE A 200 4.33 12.02 10.12
N ASP A 201 5.52 11.83 9.56
CA ASP A 201 6.08 12.71 8.52
C ASP A 201 5.25 12.55 7.25
N ALA A 202 4.69 13.65 6.76
CA ALA A 202 3.67 13.59 5.72
C ALA A 202 3.71 14.79 4.77
N VAL A 203 3.04 14.62 3.63
CA VAL A 203 2.64 15.72 2.75
C VAL A 203 1.13 15.92 2.88
N VAL A 204 0.70 17.18 3.01
CA VAL A 204 -0.72 17.55 3.04
C VAL A 204 -1.28 17.44 1.63
N VAL A 205 -2.14 16.44 1.43
CA VAL A 205 -2.80 16.21 0.12
C VAL A 205 -3.91 17.23 -0.10
N GLU A 206 -4.77 17.38 0.91
CA GLU A 206 -5.95 18.24 0.81
C GLU A 206 -6.31 18.83 2.17
N ARG A 207 -6.77 20.09 2.17
CA ARG A 207 -7.37 20.79 3.30
C ARG A 207 -8.88 20.92 3.05
N HIS A 208 -9.69 20.38 3.96
CA HIS A 208 -11.15 20.27 3.77
C HIS A 208 -11.94 21.41 4.39
N VAL A 209 -11.35 22.19 5.27
CA VAL A 209 -12.05 23.25 6.03
C VAL A 209 -11.23 24.53 6.11
N GLU A 210 -11.95 25.64 6.35
CA GLU A 210 -11.37 26.98 6.48
C GLU A 210 -11.40 27.47 7.94
N ALA A 211 -10.48 28.39 8.26
CA ALA A 211 -10.47 29.07 9.56
C ALA A 211 -11.81 29.81 9.78
N GLY A 212 -12.31 29.77 11.02
CA GLY A 212 -13.63 30.31 11.37
C GLY A 212 -14.78 29.30 11.28
N THR A 213 -14.55 28.13 10.69
CA THR A 213 -15.56 27.05 10.64
C THR A 213 -15.71 26.42 12.03
N VAL A 214 -16.94 26.12 12.40
CA VAL A 214 -17.21 25.30 13.60
C VAL A 214 -17.20 23.82 13.19
N VAL A 215 -16.26 23.06 13.74
CA VAL A 215 -16.05 21.65 13.46
C VAL A 215 -16.54 20.77 14.61
N ARG A 216 -16.88 19.55 14.32
CA ARG A 216 -17.26 18.51 15.28
C ARG A 216 -16.15 17.50 15.46
N ALA A 217 -16.19 16.75 16.54
CA ALA A 217 -15.31 15.59 16.73
C ALA A 217 -15.47 14.61 15.56
N GLY A 218 -14.35 14.25 14.94
CA GLY A 218 -14.28 13.33 13.81
C GLY A 218 -14.44 13.97 12.42
N ASP A 219 -14.72 15.28 12.32
CA ASP A 219 -14.71 15.96 11.03
C ASP A 219 -13.28 15.97 10.46
N VAL A 220 -13.13 15.64 9.17
CA VAL A 220 -11.83 15.62 8.50
C VAL A 220 -11.38 17.06 8.24
N ILE A 221 -10.19 17.40 8.72
CA ILE A 221 -9.57 18.71 8.52
C ILE A 221 -8.54 18.65 7.39
N PHE A 222 -7.66 17.66 7.43
CA PHE A 222 -6.65 17.40 6.40
C PHE A 222 -6.63 15.95 5.97
N THR A 223 -6.25 15.74 4.71
CA THR A 223 -5.80 14.45 4.21
C THR A 223 -4.29 14.50 4.10
N LEU A 224 -3.61 13.59 4.78
CA LEU A 224 -2.14 13.46 4.81
C LEU A 224 -1.72 12.21 4.07
N MET A 225 -0.61 12.23 3.35
CA MET A 225 0.03 11.05 2.79
C MET A 225 1.46 10.92 3.31
N ASP A 226 1.91 9.68 3.47
CA ASP A 226 3.30 9.37 3.74
C ASP A 226 4.06 9.23 2.41
N PRO A 227 5.00 10.15 2.09
CA PRO A 227 5.70 10.16 0.81
C PRO A 227 6.64 8.95 0.62
N GLU A 228 7.07 8.29 1.69
CA GLU A 228 7.93 7.10 1.60
C GLU A 228 7.15 5.84 1.22
N THR A 229 5.81 5.90 1.23
CA THR A 229 4.95 4.75 0.97
C THR A 229 4.22 4.81 -0.37
N VAL A 230 4.76 5.57 -1.31
CA VAL A 230 4.21 5.68 -2.66
C VAL A 230 4.38 4.39 -3.43
N TRP A 231 3.34 3.99 -4.12
CA TRP A 231 3.31 2.84 -5.03
C TRP A 231 2.46 3.14 -6.25
N THR A 232 2.54 2.27 -7.25
CA THR A 232 1.65 2.32 -8.41
C THR A 232 0.65 1.16 -8.30
N LEU A 233 -0.64 1.47 -8.32
CA LEU A 233 -1.70 0.47 -8.48
C LEU A 233 -1.96 0.29 -9.97
N ALA A 234 -1.75 -0.91 -10.50
CA ALA A 234 -2.11 -1.26 -11.87
C ALA A 234 -3.31 -2.22 -11.92
N TYR A 235 -4.07 -2.07 -12.96
CA TYR A 235 -5.16 -2.94 -13.35
C TYR A 235 -4.70 -3.80 -14.52
N ILE A 236 -4.64 -5.11 -14.29
CA ILE A 236 -4.14 -6.09 -15.25
C ILE A 236 -5.27 -7.02 -15.63
N ASP A 237 -5.45 -7.20 -16.93
CA ASP A 237 -6.38 -8.17 -17.50
C ASP A 237 -6.19 -9.57 -16.89
N GLU A 238 -7.27 -10.20 -16.44
CA GLU A 238 -7.23 -11.46 -15.71
C GLU A 238 -6.61 -12.60 -16.52
N GLU A 239 -6.80 -12.62 -17.83
CA GLU A 239 -6.20 -13.62 -18.71
C GLU A 239 -4.67 -13.58 -18.65
N ARG A 240 -4.09 -12.41 -18.43
CA ARG A 240 -2.64 -12.17 -18.36
C ARG A 240 -2.09 -12.16 -16.94
N ALA A 241 -2.95 -11.97 -15.96
CA ALA A 241 -2.55 -11.82 -14.56
C ALA A 241 -2.07 -13.13 -13.91
N GLY A 242 -2.34 -14.29 -14.54
CA GLY A 242 -2.01 -15.61 -13.98
C GLY A 242 -0.51 -15.86 -13.81
N ALA A 243 0.34 -15.20 -14.61
CA ALA A 243 1.80 -15.34 -14.55
C ALA A 243 2.48 -14.33 -13.61
N ILE A 244 1.73 -13.41 -13.01
CA ILE A 244 2.29 -12.38 -12.15
C ILE A 244 2.56 -12.94 -10.76
N ALA A 245 3.75 -12.67 -10.24
CA ALA A 245 4.19 -13.04 -8.90
C ALA A 245 4.83 -11.85 -8.17
N VAL A 246 4.74 -11.86 -6.84
CA VAL A 246 5.42 -10.87 -5.99
C VAL A 246 6.93 -10.96 -6.20
N GLY A 247 7.60 -9.81 -6.28
CA GLY A 247 9.03 -9.69 -6.50
C GLY A 247 9.45 -9.61 -7.98
N GLN A 248 8.55 -9.76 -8.93
CA GLN A 248 8.87 -9.56 -10.36
C GLN A 248 9.20 -8.08 -10.63
N LYS A 249 10.15 -7.87 -11.56
CA LYS A 249 10.59 -6.53 -11.98
C LYS A 249 9.49 -5.83 -12.76
N THR A 250 9.35 -4.53 -12.51
CA THR A 250 8.38 -3.68 -13.18
C THR A 250 9.04 -2.43 -13.74
N GLU A 251 8.50 -1.95 -14.84
CA GLU A 251 8.79 -0.66 -15.44
C GLU A 251 7.50 0.17 -15.38
N VAL A 252 7.59 1.35 -14.79
CA VAL A 252 6.47 2.30 -14.66
C VAL A 252 6.82 3.56 -15.43
N ARG A 253 5.90 4.02 -16.24
CA ARG A 253 6.01 5.28 -16.97
C ARG A 253 4.83 6.16 -16.61
N LEU A 254 5.13 7.31 -16.03
CA LEU A 254 4.12 8.31 -15.68
C LEU A 254 3.67 9.08 -16.92
N ARG A 255 2.41 9.45 -16.97
CA ARG A 255 1.86 10.18 -18.11
C ARG A 255 2.41 11.62 -18.21
N SER A 256 2.77 12.22 -17.08
CA SER A 256 3.42 13.54 -17.03
C SER A 256 4.88 13.49 -17.45
N LEU A 257 5.55 12.32 -17.33
CA LEU A 257 6.95 12.08 -17.62
C LEU A 257 7.11 10.95 -18.66
N PRO A 258 6.66 11.15 -19.92
CA PRO A 258 6.53 10.07 -20.90
C PRO A 258 7.87 9.50 -21.38
N HIS A 259 8.97 10.21 -21.14
CA HIS A 259 10.32 9.80 -21.53
C HIS A 259 11.10 9.10 -20.42
N ASP A 260 10.62 9.21 -19.17
CA ASP A 260 11.27 8.63 -18.01
C ASP A 260 10.64 7.27 -17.68
N VAL A 261 11.48 6.30 -17.37
CA VAL A 261 11.06 4.96 -16.95
C VAL A 261 11.54 4.73 -15.53
N PHE A 262 10.59 4.53 -14.64
CA PHE A 262 10.87 4.21 -13.24
C PHE A 262 10.82 2.72 -13.03
N THR A 263 11.81 2.18 -12.33
CA THR A 263 11.90 0.76 -12.03
C THR A 263 11.32 0.46 -10.65
N GLY A 264 10.78 -0.74 -10.52
CA GLY A 264 10.22 -1.21 -9.27
C GLY A 264 10.02 -2.71 -9.26
N THR A 265 9.29 -3.18 -8.27
CA THR A 265 8.92 -4.59 -8.13
C THR A 265 7.46 -4.75 -7.77
N VAL A 266 6.88 -5.89 -8.15
CA VAL A 266 5.54 -6.27 -7.69
C VAL A 266 5.57 -6.49 -6.19
N ALA A 267 4.94 -5.58 -5.44
CA ALA A 267 4.89 -5.63 -3.99
C ALA A 267 3.71 -6.46 -3.48
N ARG A 268 2.57 -6.39 -4.18
CA ARG A 268 1.34 -7.05 -3.76
C ARG A 268 0.43 -7.33 -4.94
N ILE A 269 -0.30 -8.45 -4.87
CA ILE A 269 -1.34 -8.85 -5.84
C ILE A 269 -2.68 -8.89 -5.09
N GLY A 270 -3.70 -8.29 -5.66
CA GLY A 270 -5.07 -8.33 -5.13
C GLY A 270 -5.63 -9.74 -5.13
N ILE A 271 -6.29 -10.10 -4.04
CA ILE A 271 -6.96 -11.40 -3.91
C ILE A 271 -8.32 -11.37 -4.66
N GLU A 272 -8.89 -10.19 -4.80
CA GLU A 272 -10.17 -9.98 -5.46
C GLU A 272 -9.94 -9.39 -6.85
N SER A 273 -10.58 -9.99 -7.86
CA SER A 273 -10.66 -9.45 -9.22
C SER A 273 -11.94 -8.62 -9.37
N ASP A 274 -11.88 -7.57 -10.19
CA ASP A 274 -13.05 -6.80 -10.57
C ASP A 274 -13.91 -7.65 -11.54
N ARG A 275 -15.14 -7.95 -11.13
CA ARG A 275 -16.05 -8.81 -11.91
C ARG A 275 -16.66 -8.12 -13.14
N VAL A 276 -16.56 -6.81 -13.21
CA VAL A 276 -17.15 -6.02 -14.31
C VAL A 276 -16.11 -5.79 -15.40
N ASN A 277 -14.88 -5.45 -14.99
CA ASN A 277 -13.80 -5.14 -15.91
C ASN A 277 -12.88 -6.35 -16.17
N GLU A 278 -13.05 -7.45 -15.43
CA GLU A 278 -12.20 -8.64 -15.49
C GLU A 278 -10.71 -8.32 -15.28
N GLU A 279 -10.43 -7.39 -14.33
CA GLU A 279 -9.09 -6.91 -14.02
C GLU A 279 -8.65 -7.32 -12.62
N ARG A 280 -7.38 -7.61 -12.50
CA ARG A 280 -6.71 -7.85 -11.20
C ARG A 280 -5.87 -6.66 -10.80
N ARG A 281 -6.01 -6.24 -9.54
CA ARG A 281 -5.22 -5.15 -8.97
C ARG A 281 -3.84 -5.66 -8.56
N VAL A 282 -2.80 -4.96 -9.02
CA VAL A 282 -1.40 -5.25 -8.70
C VAL A 282 -0.74 -3.97 -8.22
N TRP A 283 -0.14 -4.01 -7.03
CA TRP A 283 0.61 -2.88 -6.47
C TRP A 283 2.10 -3.09 -6.67
N MET A 284 2.75 -2.08 -7.15
CA MET A 284 4.19 -2.07 -7.39
C MET A 284 4.86 -1.04 -6.51
N SER A 285 5.94 -1.44 -5.86
CA SER A 285 6.86 -0.50 -5.21
C SER A 285 7.71 0.19 -6.26
N CYS A 286 8.16 1.39 -5.93
CA CYS A 286 9.10 2.13 -6.74
C CYS A 286 10.48 2.03 -6.09
N ASP A 287 11.52 1.67 -6.86
CA ASP A 287 12.90 1.61 -6.38
C ASP A 287 13.62 2.96 -6.60
N GLN A 288 13.26 3.66 -7.67
CA GLN A 288 13.74 4.98 -8.01
C GLN A 288 12.53 5.83 -8.37
N CYS A 289 11.94 6.47 -7.37
CA CYS A 289 10.76 7.31 -7.54
C CYS A 289 11.15 8.72 -8.01
N PRO A 290 10.25 9.42 -8.70
CA PRO A 290 10.44 10.84 -8.98
C PRO A 290 10.39 11.67 -7.69
N ASP A 291 11.11 12.81 -7.68
CA ASP A 291 11.16 13.71 -6.53
C ASP A 291 9.78 14.28 -6.15
N GLN A 292 8.92 14.44 -7.12
CA GLN A 292 7.53 14.87 -6.93
C GLN A 292 6.58 13.81 -7.46
N VAL A 293 5.62 13.45 -6.63
CA VAL A 293 4.60 12.45 -6.91
C VAL A 293 3.23 13.05 -6.72
N PHE A 294 2.35 12.86 -7.71
CA PHE A 294 0.97 13.31 -7.66
C PHE A 294 0.04 12.10 -7.52
N LEU A 295 -0.73 12.05 -6.44
CA LEU A 295 -1.71 10.99 -6.24
C LEU A 295 -2.79 11.03 -7.32
N GLY A 296 -3.17 9.84 -7.84
CA GLY A 296 -4.15 9.72 -8.91
C GLY A 296 -3.56 9.97 -10.31
N GLU A 297 -2.26 10.25 -10.44
CA GLU A 297 -1.61 10.37 -11.74
C GLU A 297 -1.63 9.02 -12.46
N GLN A 298 -1.96 9.04 -13.75
CA GLN A 298 -1.99 7.84 -14.57
C GLN A 298 -0.58 7.36 -14.94
N ALA A 299 -0.42 6.05 -14.88
CA ALA A 299 0.82 5.35 -15.20
C ALA A 299 0.57 4.17 -16.15
N GLU A 300 1.53 3.96 -17.05
CA GLU A 300 1.65 2.72 -17.81
C GLU A 300 2.63 1.81 -17.09
N VAL A 301 2.27 0.55 -16.97
CA VAL A 301 3.04 -0.46 -16.25
C VAL A 301 3.38 -1.63 -17.14
N ARG A 302 4.62 -2.08 -17.06
CA ARG A 302 5.09 -3.32 -17.69
C ARG A 302 5.70 -4.21 -16.63
N ILE A 303 5.14 -5.40 -16.45
CA ILE A 303 5.61 -6.40 -15.49
C ILE A 303 6.35 -7.48 -16.27
N THR A 304 7.62 -7.73 -15.97
CA THR A 304 8.39 -8.81 -16.58
C THR A 304 8.05 -10.13 -15.87
N VAL A 305 7.28 -10.99 -16.55
CA VAL A 305 6.83 -12.28 -16.00
C VAL A 305 7.79 -13.43 -16.28
N ALA A 306 8.55 -13.34 -17.38
CA ALA A 306 9.60 -14.28 -17.75
C ALA A 306 10.68 -13.60 -18.59
N VAL A 307 11.86 -14.23 -18.69
CA VAL A 307 12.91 -13.86 -19.63
C VAL A 307 13.31 -15.13 -20.39
N LEU A 308 13.12 -15.11 -21.71
CA LEU A 308 13.46 -16.21 -22.58
C LEU A 308 14.93 -16.07 -22.98
N GLN A 309 15.77 -17.01 -22.59
CA GLN A 309 17.22 -16.94 -22.84
C GLN A 309 17.55 -17.11 -24.32
N ASP A 310 16.93 -18.07 -24.99
CA ASP A 310 17.05 -18.33 -26.43
C ASP A 310 15.63 -18.57 -26.97
N ALA A 311 15.04 -17.63 -27.68
CA ALA A 311 13.67 -17.71 -28.16
C ALA A 311 13.59 -17.55 -29.67
N LEU A 312 12.97 -18.51 -30.34
CA LEU A 312 12.51 -18.36 -31.72
C LEU A 312 11.12 -17.71 -31.68
N LEU A 313 11.02 -16.45 -32.07
CA LEU A 313 9.79 -15.67 -32.02
C LEU A 313 9.19 -15.52 -33.42
N VAL A 314 7.91 -15.85 -33.54
CA VAL A 314 7.17 -15.78 -34.81
C VAL A 314 6.00 -14.79 -34.63
N PRO A 315 5.86 -13.80 -35.54
CA PRO A 315 4.71 -12.92 -35.50
C PRO A 315 3.40 -13.73 -35.60
N GLU A 316 2.45 -13.43 -34.70
CA GLU A 316 1.14 -14.11 -34.66
C GLU A 316 0.43 -14.04 -36.02
N ALA A 317 0.63 -12.95 -36.76
CA ALA A 317 0.11 -12.76 -38.10
C ALA A 317 0.60 -13.80 -39.12
N ALA A 318 1.75 -14.44 -38.90
CA ALA A 318 2.30 -15.48 -39.75
C ALA A 318 1.74 -16.88 -39.43
N ILE A 319 1.05 -17.03 -38.30
CA ILE A 319 0.50 -18.31 -37.82
C ILE A 319 -0.93 -18.48 -38.39
N SER A 320 -1.22 -19.65 -38.92
CA SER A 320 -2.54 -20.03 -39.42
C SER A 320 -3.27 -20.90 -38.40
N GLY A 321 -4.53 -20.53 -38.05
CA GLY A 321 -5.34 -21.31 -37.10
C GLY A 321 -4.78 -21.34 -35.70
N PHE A 322 -4.23 -20.20 -35.24
CA PHE A 322 -3.69 -20.08 -33.89
C PHE A 322 -4.81 -20.08 -32.85
N ASP A 323 -4.73 -21.01 -31.90
CA ASP A 323 -5.70 -21.19 -30.81
C ASP A 323 -5.15 -20.72 -29.41
N GLY A 324 -4.00 -20.04 -29.39
CA GLY A 324 -3.32 -19.63 -28.18
C GLY A 324 -2.20 -20.59 -27.74
N HIS A 325 -2.15 -21.79 -28.25
CA HIS A 325 -1.15 -22.80 -27.89
C HIS A 325 -0.61 -23.57 -29.13
N THR A 326 -1.44 -23.83 -30.10
CA THR A 326 -1.05 -24.50 -31.32
C THR A 326 -1.43 -23.69 -32.56
N GLY A 327 -0.73 -23.94 -33.67
CA GLY A 327 -1.01 -23.27 -34.93
C GLY A 327 -0.13 -23.84 -36.04
N ARG A 328 -0.39 -23.44 -37.29
CA ARG A 328 0.41 -23.85 -38.44
C ARG A 328 1.20 -22.68 -38.98
N VAL A 329 2.46 -22.95 -39.32
CA VAL A 329 3.37 -21.98 -39.93
C VAL A 329 4.01 -22.57 -41.15
N TRP A 330 4.42 -21.70 -42.04
CA TRP A 330 5.28 -22.07 -43.15
C TRP A 330 6.75 -22.11 -42.67
N VAL A 331 7.44 -23.17 -43.08
CA VAL A 331 8.89 -23.33 -42.84
C VAL A 331 9.62 -23.54 -44.15
N VAL A 332 10.90 -23.22 -44.15
CA VAL A 332 11.82 -23.56 -45.23
C VAL A 332 12.58 -24.82 -44.81
N GLU A 333 12.40 -25.87 -45.57
CA GLU A 333 13.10 -27.17 -45.42
C GLU A 333 13.69 -27.55 -46.81
N ASP A 334 14.99 -27.73 -46.93
CA ASP A 334 15.69 -28.02 -48.20
C ASP A 334 15.36 -27.04 -49.33
N GLY A 335 15.20 -25.76 -49.04
CA GLY A 335 14.87 -24.70 -50.01
C GLY A 335 13.43 -24.73 -50.52
N LYS A 336 12.53 -25.48 -49.86
CA LYS A 336 11.11 -25.57 -50.18
C LYS A 336 10.25 -25.14 -49.01
N ALA A 337 9.11 -24.53 -49.33
CA ALA A 337 8.10 -24.20 -48.35
C ALA A 337 7.29 -25.42 -47.96
N ARG A 338 7.11 -25.60 -46.65
CA ARG A 338 6.27 -26.64 -46.05
C ARG A 338 5.44 -26.06 -44.93
N GLU A 339 4.15 -26.43 -44.87
CA GLU A 339 3.30 -26.02 -43.75
C GLU A 339 3.32 -27.07 -42.65
N ILE A 340 3.72 -26.68 -41.44
CA ILE A 340 3.80 -27.58 -40.29
C ILE A 340 3.05 -27.01 -39.09
N ALA A 341 2.58 -27.90 -38.20
CA ALA A 341 1.99 -27.53 -36.93
C ALA A 341 3.07 -27.42 -35.88
N LEU A 342 3.04 -26.33 -35.14
CA LEU A 342 3.96 -26.06 -34.02
C LEU A 342 3.20 -25.85 -32.72
N ILE A 343 3.91 -26.06 -31.60
CA ILE A 343 3.46 -25.73 -30.27
C ILE A 343 4.13 -24.43 -29.87
N PHE A 344 3.33 -23.48 -29.41
CA PHE A 344 3.74 -22.15 -29.03
C PHE A 344 3.66 -21.97 -27.52
N GLY A 345 4.51 -21.09 -27.00
CA GLY A 345 4.61 -20.75 -25.59
C GLY A 345 4.21 -19.31 -25.30
N HIS A 346 5.16 -18.56 -24.79
CA HIS A 346 4.94 -17.18 -24.37
C HIS A 346 4.66 -16.25 -25.54
N ARG A 347 3.74 -15.31 -25.30
CA ARG A 347 3.44 -14.22 -26.23
C ARG A 347 4.10 -12.93 -25.73
N THR A 348 4.83 -12.26 -26.59
CA THR A 348 5.50 -10.98 -26.30
C THR A 348 4.56 -9.79 -26.53
N GLU A 349 4.93 -8.61 -26.01
CA GLU A 349 4.12 -7.38 -26.10
C GLU A 349 3.90 -6.92 -27.55
N ASP A 350 4.85 -7.19 -28.46
CA ASP A 350 4.82 -6.89 -29.89
C ASP A 350 4.08 -7.94 -30.73
N ALA A 351 3.25 -8.77 -30.10
CA ALA A 351 2.44 -9.82 -30.74
C ALA A 351 3.26 -10.88 -31.51
N ARG A 352 4.45 -11.23 -31.00
CA ARG A 352 5.19 -12.40 -31.42
C ARG A 352 5.00 -13.54 -30.42
N VAL A 353 5.09 -14.78 -30.88
CA VAL A 353 4.85 -15.97 -30.07
C VAL A 353 6.08 -16.87 -30.12
N GLU A 354 6.49 -17.39 -28.98
CA GLU A 354 7.61 -18.32 -28.84
C GLU A 354 7.28 -19.68 -29.41
N VAL A 355 8.17 -20.23 -30.23
CA VAL A 355 8.12 -21.62 -30.69
C VAL A 355 8.76 -22.51 -29.64
N VAL A 356 7.97 -23.38 -29.01
CA VAL A 356 8.43 -24.29 -27.95
C VAL A 356 8.87 -25.66 -28.54
N SER A 357 8.09 -26.19 -29.48
CA SER A 357 8.40 -27.51 -30.07
C SER A 357 7.69 -27.73 -31.39
N GLY A 358 8.10 -28.81 -32.11
CA GLY A 358 7.54 -29.22 -33.36
C GLY A 358 8.34 -28.79 -34.59
N LEU A 359 9.38 -27.94 -34.41
CA LEU A 359 10.23 -27.53 -35.53
C LEU A 359 11.26 -28.64 -35.85
N PRO A 360 11.33 -29.14 -37.09
CA PRO A 360 12.36 -30.09 -37.53
C PRO A 360 13.75 -29.49 -37.49
N GLU A 361 14.78 -30.31 -37.26
CA GLU A 361 16.16 -29.89 -37.27
C GLU A 361 16.57 -29.31 -38.64
N GLY A 362 17.11 -28.12 -38.64
CA GLY A 362 17.53 -27.38 -39.84
C GLY A 362 16.39 -26.68 -40.61
N ALA A 363 15.15 -26.74 -40.15
CA ALA A 363 14.05 -25.98 -40.72
C ALA A 363 14.01 -24.55 -40.17
N GLU A 364 13.75 -23.56 -41.02
CA GLU A 364 13.64 -22.15 -40.66
C GLU A 364 12.19 -21.69 -40.79
N VAL A 365 11.65 -21.01 -39.74
CA VAL A 365 10.25 -20.56 -39.74
C VAL A 365 10.13 -19.25 -40.51
N ILE A 366 9.17 -19.18 -41.43
CA ILE A 366 8.88 -17.95 -42.19
C ILE A 366 8.16 -16.93 -41.29
N SER A 367 8.75 -15.75 -41.11
CA SER A 367 8.31 -14.72 -40.20
C SER A 367 7.14 -13.85 -40.67
N SER A 368 6.68 -14.04 -41.96
CA SER A 368 5.60 -13.23 -42.49
C SER A 368 4.67 -13.99 -43.41
N ARG A 369 3.45 -13.46 -43.65
CA ARG A 369 2.55 -14.00 -44.69
C ARG A 369 3.04 -13.59 -46.07
N VAL A 370 3.53 -14.55 -46.83
CA VAL A 370 3.98 -14.36 -48.22
C VAL A 370 2.93 -14.88 -49.19
N LYS A 371 2.49 -14.06 -50.17
CA LYS A 371 1.54 -14.48 -51.17
C LYS A 371 2.16 -15.49 -52.12
N GLY A 372 1.40 -16.54 -52.45
CA GLY A 372 1.82 -17.57 -53.40
C GLY A 372 2.64 -18.71 -52.84
N LEU A 373 2.77 -18.82 -51.51
CA LEU A 373 3.30 -20.00 -50.84
C LEU A 373 2.33 -21.17 -51.02
N SER A 374 2.87 -22.33 -51.36
CA SER A 374 2.18 -23.60 -51.40
C SER A 374 3.16 -24.72 -51.03
N GLU A 375 2.64 -25.86 -50.66
CA GLU A 375 3.44 -27.03 -50.29
C GLU A 375 4.41 -27.39 -51.41
N GLY A 376 5.72 -27.53 -51.05
CA GLY A 376 6.80 -27.86 -52.02
C GLY A 376 7.29 -26.71 -52.89
N ARG A 377 6.77 -25.50 -52.74
CA ARG A 377 7.19 -24.34 -53.54
C ARG A 377 8.64 -23.96 -53.22
N MET A 378 9.43 -23.76 -54.27
CA MET A 378 10.82 -23.27 -54.13
C MET A 378 10.83 -21.88 -53.50
N VAL A 379 11.60 -21.70 -52.42
CA VAL A 379 11.77 -20.44 -51.70
C VAL A 379 13.25 -20.15 -51.49
N ARG A 380 13.56 -18.88 -51.33
CA ARG A 380 14.90 -18.41 -50.97
C ARG A 380 14.78 -17.52 -49.76
N VAL A 381 15.51 -17.86 -48.71
CA VAL A 381 15.63 -17.04 -47.51
C VAL A 381 16.19 -15.66 -47.87
N THR A 382 15.48 -14.65 -47.45
CA THR A 382 15.96 -13.25 -47.48
C THR A 382 16.13 -12.80 -46.06
N GLU A 383 17.28 -12.18 -45.76
CA GLU A 383 17.44 -11.49 -44.46
C GLU A 383 16.34 -10.45 -44.36
N ASP A 384 15.62 -10.42 -43.22
CA ASP A 384 14.69 -9.36 -42.89
C ASP A 384 15.47 -8.01 -42.95
N ALA A 385 15.04 -7.12 -43.79
CA ALA A 385 15.43 -5.72 -43.63
C ALA A 385 14.72 -5.19 -42.37
N PRO A 386 15.43 -4.53 -41.45
CA PRO A 386 14.89 -4.03 -40.19
C PRO A 386 13.73 -3.07 -40.34
#